data_4809d31c6a023d6b095d42d9522b6ee1
#
_entry.id   4809d31c6a023d6b095d42d9522b6ee1
#
_cell.length_a   1.000
_cell.length_b   1.000
_cell.length_c   1.000
_cell.angle_alpha   90.00
_cell.angle_beta   90.00
_cell.angle_gamma   90.00
#
_symmetry.space_group_name_H-M   'P 1'
#
loop_
_entity.id
_entity.type
_entity.pdbx_description
1 polymer ?
#
loop_
_entity_poly.entity_id
_entity_poly.type
_entity_poly.pdbx_seq_one_letter_code
_entity_poly.pdbx_strand_id
1 'polypeptide(L)'
;ASDVDWLFYFIYYTCVTFFLILMGAALYFVATYRKRPGRVTTADIKGNHVLEIAWTMVPAAFMLIMFWHGFTIWIDRAVPPADSLEVRVTAQKWQWNYTYTHDGKSFTVGGYDTACLKQSSTTARHVECSEPLRVPAGRPVKLIMNSVDVIHSFYIPDFRNKKDVLPGRYTVTWFEAPVPGEHNVFCTEYCGEKHGYMYSKVVVMPEEEFYEWLQTSANNVVEGTPSGEKLFAMNGC
;
A
#
# COMPACT_ATOMS: atom_id res chain seq x y z
N ALA A 1 -6.53 -5.57 -7.86
CA ALA A 1 -7.23 -4.29 -7.62
C ALA A 1 -8.75 -4.50 -7.57
N SER A 2 -9.35 -5.21 -8.54
CA SER A 2 -10.81 -5.42 -8.66
C SER A 2 -11.49 -5.92 -7.39
N ASP A 3 -10.91 -6.91 -6.71
CA ASP A 3 -11.52 -7.51 -5.50
C ASP A 3 -11.53 -6.54 -4.32
N VAL A 4 -10.47 -5.74 -4.20
CA VAL A 4 -10.40 -4.67 -3.18
C VAL A 4 -11.41 -3.58 -3.48
N ASP A 5 -11.54 -3.17 -4.76
CA ASP A 5 -12.50 -2.15 -5.16
C ASP A 5 -13.94 -2.64 -4.95
N TRP A 6 -14.23 -3.93 -5.28
CA TRP A 6 -15.53 -4.52 -5.01
C TRP A 6 -15.88 -4.50 -3.52
N LEU A 7 -14.96 -4.95 -2.65
CA LEU A 7 -15.18 -4.96 -1.20
C LEU A 7 -15.35 -3.53 -0.66
N PHE A 8 -14.57 -2.57 -1.15
CA PHE A 8 -14.70 -1.17 -0.79
C PHE A 8 -16.09 -0.63 -1.10
N TYR A 9 -16.61 -0.84 -2.33
CA TYR A 9 -17.94 -0.37 -2.70
C TYR A 9 -19.05 -1.10 -1.95
N PHE A 10 -18.88 -2.40 -1.69
CA PHE A 10 -19.82 -3.15 -0.88
C PHE A 10 -19.95 -2.56 0.53
N ILE A 11 -18.82 -2.29 1.20
CA ILE A 11 -18.77 -1.62 2.51
C ILE A 11 -19.40 -0.24 2.42
N TYR A 12 -19.01 0.57 1.44
CA TYR A 12 -19.49 1.92 1.26
C TYR A 12 -21.01 1.97 1.12
N TYR A 13 -21.59 1.21 0.20
CA TYR A 13 -23.03 1.21 0.00
C TYR A 13 -23.79 0.62 1.18
N THR A 14 -23.25 -0.39 1.85
CA THR A 14 -23.82 -0.91 3.09
C THR A 14 -23.88 0.17 4.16
N CYS A 15 -22.77 0.87 4.40
CA CYS A 15 -22.72 1.96 5.39
C CYS A 15 -23.68 3.11 5.04
N VAL A 16 -23.71 3.54 3.78
CA VAL A 16 -24.64 4.61 3.33
C VAL A 16 -26.10 4.18 3.54
N THR A 17 -26.43 2.94 3.19
CA THR A 17 -27.80 2.42 3.36
C THR A 17 -28.23 2.41 4.83
N PHE A 18 -27.40 1.85 5.71
CA PHE A 18 -27.68 1.86 7.15
C PHE A 18 -27.75 3.29 7.71
N PHE A 19 -26.86 4.17 7.29
CA PHE A 19 -26.91 5.58 7.70
C PHE A 19 -28.24 6.25 7.32
N LEU A 20 -28.68 6.08 6.08
CA LEU A 20 -29.94 6.68 5.61
C LEU A 20 -31.15 6.10 6.35
N ILE A 21 -31.17 4.79 6.59
CA ILE A 21 -32.25 4.14 7.36
C ILE A 21 -32.29 4.67 8.80
N LEU A 22 -31.14 4.70 9.48
CA LEU A 22 -31.07 5.13 10.88
C LEU A 22 -31.39 6.63 11.03
N MET A 23 -30.84 7.47 10.15
CA MET A 23 -31.13 8.91 10.18
C MET A 23 -32.58 9.20 9.82
N GLY A 24 -33.12 8.51 8.81
CA GLY A 24 -34.54 8.62 8.44
C GLY A 24 -35.46 8.19 9.58
N ALA A 25 -35.16 7.06 10.23
CA ALA A 25 -35.92 6.60 11.40
C ALA A 25 -35.81 7.59 12.57
N ALA A 26 -34.61 8.10 12.86
CA ALA A 26 -34.40 9.10 13.92
C ALA A 26 -35.23 10.37 13.67
N LEU A 27 -35.16 10.93 12.45
CA LEU A 27 -35.95 12.12 12.08
C LEU A 27 -37.45 11.84 12.15
N TYR A 28 -37.89 10.67 11.67
CA TYR A 28 -39.30 10.26 11.77
C TYR A 28 -39.77 10.19 13.24
N PHE A 29 -38.97 9.56 14.11
CA PHE A 29 -39.32 9.45 15.53
C PHE A 29 -39.35 10.81 16.22
N VAL A 30 -38.38 11.68 15.95
CA VAL A 30 -38.35 13.05 16.48
C VAL A 30 -39.59 13.84 16.03
N ALA A 31 -39.92 13.76 14.76
CA ALA A 31 -41.11 14.46 14.23
C ALA A 31 -42.42 13.95 14.80
N THR A 32 -42.54 12.60 14.94
CA THR A 32 -43.78 11.94 15.32
C THR A 32 -44.02 11.94 16.84
N TYR A 33 -42.95 11.67 17.60
CA TYR A 33 -43.07 11.47 19.07
C TYR A 33 -42.62 12.68 19.90
N ARG A 34 -42.29 13.81 19.28
CA ARG A 34 -41.95 15.08 19.99
C ARG A 34 -43.11 15.47 20.94
N LYS A 35 -42.78 16.03 22.09
CA LYS A 35 -43.73 16.58 23.04
C LYS A 35 -44.55 17.72 22.40
N ARG A 36 -45.85 17.65 22.46
CA ARG A 36 -46.79 18.69 21.95
C ARG A 36 -47.71 19.16 23.10
N PRO A 37 -48.13 20.46 23.10
CA PRO A 37 -49.13 20.91 24.04
C PRO A 37 -50.38 20.02 24.00
N GLY A 38 -50.91 19.58 25.15
CA GLY A 38 -52.09 18.71 25.25
C GLY A 38 -51.82 17.19 25.15
N ARG A 39 -50.63 16.75 24.84
CA ARG A 39 -50.25 15.32 24.87
C ARG A 39 -49.57 14.98 26.19
N VAL A 40 -50.32 14.40 27.14
CA VAL A 40 -49.92 14.23 28.53
C VAL A 40 -49.12 12.93 28.74
N THR A 41 -49.30 11.91 27.95
CA THR A 41 -48.64 10.60 28.08
C THR A 41 -48.08 10.08 26.77
N THR A 42 -46.90 9.47 26.83
CA THR A 42 -46.33 8.66 25.74
C THR A 42 -46.71 7.19 25.97
N ALA A 43 -46.76 6.41 24.88
CA ALA A 43 -47.01 4.96 24.98
C ALA A 43 -45.82 4.30 25.75
N ASP A 44 -46.16 3.43 26.70
CA ASP A 44 -45.18 2.62 27.43
C ASP A 44 -44.72 1.42 26.57
N ILE A 45 -43.68 1.61 25.77
CA ILE A 45 -43.16 0.58 24.89
C ILE A 45 -42.03 -0.14 25.62
N LYS A 46 -42.27 -1.42 26.00
CA LYS A 46 -41.34 -2.19 26.86
C LYS A 46 -40.30 -3.05 26.11
N GLY A 47 -40.35 -3.13 24.80
CA GLY A 47 -39.42 -3.92 24.01
C GLY A 47 -40.14 -4.76 22.94
N ASN A 48 -39.37 -5.26 21.98
CA ASN A 48 -39.85 -6.16 20.93
C ASN A 48 -38.73 -7.12 20.54
N HIS A 49 -38.77 -8.34 21.06
CA HIS A 49 -37.71 -9.33 20.82
C HIS A 49 -37.54 -9.68 19.34
N VAL A 50 -38.59 -9.65 18.54
CA VAL A 50 -38.45 -9.89 17.08
C VAL A 50 -37.65 -8.77 16.42
N LEU A 51 -37.94 -7.53 16.78
CA LEU A 51 -37.19 -6.38 16.29
C LEU A 51 -35.73 -6.39 16.78
N GLU A 52 -35.50 -6.74 18.04
CA GLU A 52 -34.15 -6.87 18.64
C GLU A 52 -33.30 -7.92 17.92
N ILE A 53 -33.88 -9.09 17.65
CA ILE A 53 -33.23 -10.14 16.87
C ILE A 53 -32.94 -9.64 15.44
N ALA A 54 -33.91 -9.00 14.79
CA ALA A 54 -33.74 -8.53 13.42
C ALA A 54 -32.59 -7.52 13.29
N TRP A 55 -32.53 -6.49 14.16
CA TRP A 55 -31.46 -5.49 14.07
C TRP A 55 -30.09 -6.00 14.55
N THR A 56 -30.05 -7.13 15.24
CA THR A 56 -28.80 -7.80 15.59
C THR A 56 -28.33 -8.74 14.46
N MET A 57 -29.21 -9.58 13.95
CA MET A 57 -28.84 -10.60 12.97
C MET A 57 -28.56 -10.05 11.58
N VAL A 58 -29.30 -9.02 11.14
CA VAL A 58 -29.09 -8.44 9.82
C VAL A 58 -27.72 -7.77 9.70
N PRO A 59 -27.29 -6.84 10.59
CA PRO A 59 -25.94 -6.29 10.54
C PRO A 59 -24.86 -7.36 10.77
N ALA A 60 -25.09 -8.34 11.62
CA ALA A 60 -24.14 -9.42 11.86
C ALA A 60 -23.87 -10.24 10.58
N ALA A 61 -24.91 -10.53 9.78
CA ALA A 61 -24.75 -11.20 8.50
C ALA A 61 -23.88 -10.38 7.52
N PHE A 62 -24.11 -9.06 7.42
CA PHE A 62 -23.25 -8.17 6.60
C PHE A 62 -21.80 -8.17 7.09
N MET A 63 -21.57 -8.12 8.40
CA MET A 63 -20.22 -8.18 8.97
C MET A 63 -19.51 -9.51 8.67
N LEU A 64 -20.23 -10.64 8.70
CA LEU A 64 -19.66 -11.94 8.34
C LEU A 64 -19.25 -11.99 6.86
N ILE A 65 -20.06 -11.43 5.97
CA ILE A 65 -19.73 -11.32 4.54
C ILE A 65 -18.47 -10.46 4.34
N MET A 66 -18.41 -9.28 4.97
CA MET A 66 -17.26 -8.38 4.91
C MET A 66 -16.00 -9.05 5.46
N PHE A 67 -16.12 -9.76 6.59
CA PHE A 67 -15.02 -10.50 7.19
C PHE A 67 -14.49 -11.56 6.25
N TRP A 68 -15.37 -12.39 5.68
CA TRP A 68 -14.97 -13.47 4.78
C TRP A 68 -14.19 -12.94 3.56
N HIS A 69 -14.75 -11.96 2.86
CA HIS A 69 -14.09 -11.37 1.69
C HIS A 69 -12.81 -10.62 2.05
N GLY A 70 -12.83 -9.87 3.15
CA GLY A 70 -11.63 -9.17 3.63
C GLY A 70 -10.51 -10.12 4.02
N PHE A 71 -10.86 -11.24 4.66
CA PHE A 71 -9.88 -12.26 5.07
C PHE A 71 -9.25 -12.98 3.87
N THR A 72 -10.06 -13.37 2.87
CA THR A 72 -9.53 -14.00 1.65
C THR A 72 -8.59 -13.06 0.90
N ILE A 73 -8.98 -11.80 0.68
CA ILE A 73 -8.12 -10.79 0.05
C ILE A 73 -6.83 -10.57 0.85
N TRP A 74 -6.93 -10.56 2.18
CA TRP A 74 -5.75 -10.38 3.04
C TRP A 74 -4.77 -11.54 2.92
N ILE A 75 -5.25 -12.79 2.91
CA ILE A 75 -4.40 -13.98 2.73
C ILE A 75 -3.69 -13.93 1.37
N ASP A 76 -4.42 -13.66 0.30
CA ASP A 76 -3.87 -13.58 -1.07
C ASP A 76 -2.76 -12.52 -1.18
N ARG A 77 -2.89 -11.40 -0.45
CA ARG A 77 -1.88 -10.34 -0.44
C ARG A 77 -0.74 -10.56 0.55
N ALA A 78 -0.94 -11.37 1.57
CA ALA A 78 0.09 -11.65 2.57
C ALA A 78 1.14 -12.65 2.06
N VAL A 79 0.76 -13.54 1.15
CA VAL A 79 1.62 -14.63 0.66
C VAL A 79 1.98 -14.40 -0.81
N PRO A 80 3.23 -13.97 -1.10
CA PRO A 80 3.66 -13.82 -2.49
C PRO A 80 3.76 -15.19 -3.19
N PRO A 81 3.46 -15.27 -4.50
CA PRO A 81 3.69 -16.46 -5.31
C PRO A 81 5.16 -16.91 -5.24
N ALA A 82 5.40 -18.22 -5.34
CA ALA A 82 6.73 -18.81 -5.16
C ALA A 82 7.73 -18.39 -6.27
N ASP A 83 7.24 -18.07 -7.46
CA ASP A 83 8.00 -17.66 -8.65
C ASP A 83 8.17 -16.13 -8.78
N SER A 84 7.86 -15.37 -7.72
CA SER A 84 7.96 -13.92 -7.71
C SER A 84 9.39 -13.44 -7.94
N LEU A 85 9.56 -12.41 -8.77
CA LEU A 85 10.80 -11.65 -8.84
C LEU A 85 11.04 -10.96 -7.49
N GLU A 86 12.18 -11.22 -6.86
CA GLU A 86 12.52 -10.63 -5.57
C GLU A 86 13.34 -9.36 -5.73
N VAL A 87 12.88 -8.26 -5.15
CA VAL A 87 13.60 -6.99 -5.09
C VAL A 87 13.66 -6.53 -3.63
N ARG A 88 14.86 -6.13 -3.18
CA ARG A 88 15.01 -5.54 -1.85
C ARG A 88 14.85 -4.03 -1.92
N VAL A 89 14.05 -3.49 -1.01
CA VAL A 89 13.81 -2.04 -0.90
C VAL A 89 14.38 -1.54 0.42
N THR A 90 15.31 -0.61 0.35
CA THR A 90 15.86 0.05 1.53
C THR A 90 15.39 1.50 1.54
N ALA A 91 14.63 1.85 2.58
CA ALA A 91 14.18 3.21 2.82
C ALA A 91 15.17 3.97 3.70
N GLN A 92 15.40 5.22 3.35
CA GLN A 92 16.14 6.19 4.19
C GLN A 92 15.58 7.59 3.94
N LYS A 93 15.83 8.53 4.83
CA LYS A 93 15.41 9.94 4.67
C LYS A 93 16.10 10.57 3.47
N TRP A 94 15.47 10.85 2.41
CA TRP A 94 14.08 10.81 1.96
C TRP A 94 14.08 10.22 0.58
N GLN A 95 14.55 8.97 0.45
CA GLN A 95 14.70 8.26 -0.82
C GLN A 95 14.42 6.76 -0.67
N TRP A 96 14.16 6.14 -1.80
CA TRP A 96 13.99 4.69 -1.96
C TRP A 96 15.17 4.13 -2.72
N ASN A 97 15.76 3.03 -2.25
CA ASN A 97 16.83 2.30 -2.93
C ASN A 97 16.32 0.88 -3.24
N TYR A 98 16.58 0.42 -4.46
CA TYR A 98 16.13 -0.86 -4.97
C TYR A 98 17.33 -1.73 -5.31
N THR A 99 17.47 -2.87 -4.64
CA THR A 99 18.56 -3.80 -4.88
C THR A 99 18.02 -5.03 -5.60
N TYR A 100 18.61 -5.30 -6.76
CA TYR A 100 18.35 -6.48 -7.58
C TYR A 100 19.50 -7.45 -7.46
N THR A 101 19.18 -8.74 -7.59
CA THR A 101 20.18 -9.81 -7.66
C THR A 101 19.96 -10.62 -8.92
N HIS A 102 21.00 -10.75 -9.75
CA HIS A 102 20.98 -11.51 -11.00
C HIS A 102 22.31 -12.23 -11.16
N ASP A 103 22.28 -13.56 -11.41
CA ASP A 103 23.46 -14.42 -11.58
C ASP A 103 24.50 -14.25 -10.47
N GLY A 104 24.05 -14.17 -9.23
CA GLY A 104 24.92 -14.02 -8.06
C GLY A 104 25.52 -12.62 -7.87
N LYS A 105 25.24 -11.69 -8.77
CA LYS A 105 25.62 -10.28 -8.66
C LYS A 105 24.47 -9.44 -8.14
N SER A 106 24.75 -8.52 -7.24
CA SER A 106 23.76 -7.58 -6.71
C SER A 106 24.13 -6.16 -7.05
N PHE A 107 23.17 -5.38 -7.50
CA PHE A 107 23.33 -3.95 -7.75
C PHE A 107 22.15 -3.18 -7.19
N THR A 108 22.37 -1.93 -6.84
CA THR A 108 21.36 -1.06 -6.26
C THR A 108 21.13 0.13 -7.18
N VAL A 109 19.90 0.39 -7.49
CA VAL A 109 19.41 1.61 -8.14
C VAL A 109 18.50 2.34 -7.17
N GLY A 110 18.29 3.62 -7.34
CA GLY A 110 17.41 4.39 -6.47
C GLY A 110 18.06 5.69 -6.01
N GLY A 111 17.37 6.37 -5.09
CA GLY A 111 17.73 7.70 -4.68
C GLY A 111 17.35 8.73 -5.73
N TYR A 112 18.07 9.85 -5.74
CA TYR A 112 17.87 10.92 -6.70
C TYR A 112 19.11 11.11 -7.57
N ASP A 113 18.90 11.33 -8.85
CA ASP A 113 19.97 11.82 -9.71
C ASP A 113 20.36 13.24 -9.27
N THR A 114 21.52 13.34 -8.64
CA THR A 114 22.05 14.60 -8.10
C THR A 114 22.36 15.62 -9.20
N ALA A 115 22.66 15.18 -10.42
CA ALA A 115 22.87 16.08 -11.57
C ALA A 115 21.53 16.69 -12.02
N CYS A 116 20.49 15.89 -12.07
CA CYS A 116 19.13 16.33 -12.34
C CYS A 116 18.62 17.34 -11.29
N LEU A 117 18.85 17.09 -10.00
CA LEU A 117 18.42 17.97 -8.90
C LEU A 117 19.13 19.33 -8.91
N LYS A 118 20.37 19.41 -9.36
CA LYS A 118 21.12 20.69 -9.45
C LYS A 118 20.52 21.67 -10.44
N GLN A 119 19.72 21.20 -11.39
CA GLN A 119 19.11 22.05 -12.42
C GLN A 119 17.81 22.74 -12.01
N SER A 120 17.21 22.36 -10.91
CA SER A 120 15.95 23.01 -10.44
C SER A 120 15.64 22.75 -8.97
N SER A 121 15.08 23.76 -8.32
CA SER A 121 14.64 23.74 -6.92
C SER A 121 13.14 23.48 -6.73
N THR A 122 12.40 23.06 -7.75
CA THR A 122 10.94 22.86 -7.66
C THR A 122 10.56 21.41 -7.29
N THR A 123 9.48 21.26 -6.51
CA THR A 123 8.92 19.99 -6.07
C THR A 123 8.67 19.00 -7.21
N ALA A 124 8.21 19.49 -8.37
CA ALA A 124 7.93 18.66 -9.54
C ALA A 124 9.18 17.89 -10.04
N ARG A 125 10.36 18.50 -9.95
CA ARG A 125 11.61 17.85 -10.40
C ARG A 125 12.16 16.80 -9.45
N HIS A 126 11.84 16.82 -8.16
CA HIS A 126 12.21 15.72 -7.28
C HIS A 126 11.60 14.41 -7.75
N VAL A 127 10.38 14.47 -8.33
CA VAL A 127 9.70 13.29 -8.91
C VAL A 127 10.41 12.80 -10.18
N GLU A 128 10.83 13.74 -11.05
CA GLU A 128 11.49 13.42 -12.32
C GLU A 128 12.92 12.88 -12.12
N CYS A 129 13.60 13.33 -11.07
CA CYS A 129 14.97 12.95 -10.77
C CYS A 129 15.12 11.71 -9.87
N SER A 130 14.02 11.10 -9.44
CA SER A 130 14.08 9.86 -8.65
C SER A 130 14.33 8.66 -9.57
N GLU A 131 15.29 7.82 -9.21
CA GLU A 131 15.51 6.54 -9.89
C GLU A 131 14.33 5.60 -9.63
N PRO A 132 13.72 5.02 -10.69
CA PRO A 132 12.52 4.20 -10.54
C PRO A 132 12.82 2.75 -10.13
N LEU A 133 11.84 2.11 -9.50
CA LEU A 133 11.74 0.67 -9.41
C LEU A 133 11.31 0.10 -10.78
N ARG A 134 12.17 -0.68 -11.43
CA ARG A 134 11.86 -1.34 -12.70
C ARG A 134 11.39 -2.77 -12.48
N VAL A 135 10.32 -3.17 -13.13
CA VAL A 135 9.73 -4.50 -12.98
C VAL A 135 9.18 -5.01 -14.32
N PRO A 136 9.17 -6.33 -14.55
CA PRO A 136 8.56 -6.91 -15.75
C PRO A 136 7.04 -6.90 -15.68
N ALA A 137 6.38 -6.74 -16.82
CA ALA A 137 4.95 -6.91 -16.95
C ALA A 137 4.54 -8.40 -16.81
N GLY A 138 3.37 -8.66 -16.22
CA GLY A 138 2.78 -9.99 -16.14
C GLY A 138 3.49 -10.98 -15.22
N ARG A 139 4.42 -10.51 -14.38
CA ARG A 139 5.14 -11.34 -13.43
C ARG A 139 4.96 -10.83 -11.99
N PRO A 140 4.69 -11.71 -11.01
CA PRO A 140 4.64 -11.31 -9.62
C PRO A 140 5.99 -10.76 -9.13
N VAL A 141 5.95 -9.65 -8.42
CA VAL A 141 7.11 -8.97 -7.84
C VAL A 141 6.96 -8.92 -6.32
N LYS A 142 7.90 -9.53 -5.62
CA LYS A 142 7.99 -9.55 -4.16
C LYS A 142 8.99 -8.49 -3.71
N LEU A 143 8.53 -7.56 -2.89
CA LEU A 143 9.38 -6.56 -2.26
C LEU A 143 9.71 -6.98 -0.83
N ILE A 144 11.01 -7.10 -0.52
CA ILE A 144 11.52 -7.28 0.84
C ILE A 144 12.07 -5.94 1.29
N MET A 145 11.43 -5.34 2.29
CA MET A 145 11.65 -3.94 2.64
C MET A 145 12.18 -3.78 4.05
N ASN A 146 13.13 -2.87 4.23
CA ASN A 146 13.61 -2.41 5.54
C ASN A 146 13.95 -0.92 5.49
N SER A 147 14.01 -0.29 6.67
CA SER A 147 14.48 1.08 6.82
C SER A 147 15.78 1.11 7.61
N VAL A 148 16.66 2.05 7.27
CA VAL A 148 17.92 2.28 7.99
C VAL A 148 17.81 3.37 9.06
N ASP A 149 16.70 4.10 9.11
CA ASP A 149 16.54 5.24 10.03
C ASP A 149 15.18 5.25 10.75
N VAL A 150 14.13 5.75 10.13
CA VAL A 150 12.80 5.91 10.72
C VAL A 150 11.77 5.03 9.99
N ILE A 151 10.53 5.03 10.47
CA ILE A 151 9.42 4.36 9.79
C ILE A 151 9.09 5.14 8.52
N HIS A 152 8.92 4.41 7.42
CA HIS A 152 8.38 4.88 6.15
C HIS A 152 7.21 3.99 5.75
N SER A 153 6.45 4.35 4.74
CA SER A 153 5.40 3.48 4.18
C SER A 153 5.41 3.54 2.67
N PHE A 154 5.72 2.41 2.05
CA PHE A 154 5.79 2.26 0.60
C PHE A 154 4.38 2.11 0.04
N TYR A 155 3.96 3.00 -0.83
CA TYR A 155 2.60 3.04 -1.36
C TYR A 155 2.56 3.25 -2.86
N ILE A 156 1.92 2.31 -3.55
CA ILE A 156 1.60 2.39 -4.99
C ILE A 156 0.08 2.49 -5.12
N PRO A 157 -0.50 3.69 -5.29
CA PRO A 157 -1.95 3.89 -5.34
C PRO A 157 -2.66 3.04 -6.39
N ASP A 158 -2.11 2.99 -7.60
CA ASP A 158 -2.71 2.27 -8.73
C ASP A 158 -2.86 0.76 -8.47
N PHE A 159 -1.97 0.19 -7.66
CA PHE A 159 -2.01 -1.23 -7.29
C PHE A 159 -2.78 -1.50 -6.00
N ARG A 160 -3.28 -0.47 -5.31
CA ARG A 160 -3.88 -0.57 -3.97
C ARG A 160 -2.94 -1.29 -2.99
N ASN A 161 -1.64 -1.11 -3.16
CA ASN A 161 -0.61 -1.76 -2.39
C ASN A 161 0.12 -0.75 -1.49
N LYS A 162 -0.01 -0.95 -0.18
CA LYS A 162 0.63 -0.12 0.84
C LYS A 162 1.21 -1.02 1.93
N LYS A 163 2.47 -0.76 2.30
CA LYS A 163 3.14 -1.51 3.37
C LYS A 163 4.16 -0.64 4.09
N ASP A 164 4.12 -0.70 5.42
CA ASP A 164 5.08 0.01 6.26
C ASP A 164 6.47 -0.61 6.15
N VAL A 165 7.48 0.25 6.14
CA VAL A 165 8.90 -0.09 6.03
C VAL A 165 9.57 0.32 7.33
N LEU A 166 9.93 -0.68 8.14
CA LEU A 166 10.30 -0.51 9.54
C LEU A 166 11.81 -0.65 9.73
N PRO A 167 12.44 0.15 10.63
CA PRO A 167 13.80 -0.10 11.04
C PRO A 167 13.91 -1.37 11.89
N GLY A 168 15.03 -2.09 11.75
CA GLY A 168 15.33 -3.27 12.56
C GLY A 168 14.53 -4.53 12.23
N ARG A 169 13.68 -4.51 11.20
CA ARG A 169 12.94 -5.70 10.73
C ARG A 169 12.62 -5.63 9.24
N TYR A 170 12.43 -6.78 8.63
CA TYR A 170 11.94 -6.87 7.26
C TYR A 170 10.42 -6.92 7.22
N THR A 171 9.84 -6.19 6.25
CA THR A 171 8.43 -6.30 5.87
C THR A 171 8.35 -6.74 4.43
N VAL A 172 7.28 -7.46 4.08
CA VAL A 172 7.11 -8.03 2.74
C VAL A 172 5.78 -7.60 2.18
N THR A 173 5.78 -7.23 0.90
CA THR A 173 4.58 -7.08 0.08
C THR A 173 4.85 -7.59 -1.33
N TRP A 174 3.81 -7.83 -2.11
CA TRP A 174 3.94 -8.21 -3.51
C TRP A 174 2.84 -7.62 -4.37
N PHE A 175 3.10 -7.53 -5.65
CA PHE A 175 2.13 -7.10 -6.65
C PHE A 175 2.47 -7.72 -8.02
N GLU A 176 1.50 -7.67 -8.92
CA GLU A 176 1.66 -8.01 -10.33
C GLU A 176 1.03 -6.90 -11.17
N ALA A 177 1.77 -6.41 -12.14
CA ALA A 177 1.33 -5.39 -13.09
C ALA A 177 1.22 -6.03 -14.47
N PRO A 178 0.00 -6.23 -15.02
CA PRO A 178 -0.19 -6.98 -16.26
C PRO A 178 0.21 -6.22 -17.51
N VAL A 179 0.32 -4.89 -17.45
CA VAL A 179 0.53 -4.01 -18.60
C VAL A 179 1.71 -3.06 -18.34
N PRO A 180 2.61 -2.85 -19.31
CA PRO A 180 3.66 -1.85 -19.21
C PRO A 180 3.10 -0.44 -18.95
N GLY A 181 3.83 0.34 -18.15
CA GLY A 181 3.43 1.71 -17.77
C GLY A 181 4.23 2.25 -16.60
N GLU A 182 3.96 3.49 -16.24
CA GLU A 182 4.57 4.16 -15.10
C GLU A 182 3.52 4.41 -14.02
N HIS A 183 3.89 4.13 -12.77
CA HIS A 183 3.05 4.30 -11.59
C HIS A 183 3.80 5.02 -10.49
N ASN A 184 3.13 5.93 -9.80
CA ASN A 184 3.76 6.70 -8.73
C ASN A 184 3.95 5.86 -7.45
N VAL A 185 5.07 6.12 -6.77
CA VAL A 185 5.38 5.61 -5.44
C VAL A 185 5.46 6.78 -4.46
N PHE A 186 4.78 6.65 -3.34
CA PHE A 186 4.78 7.65 -2.28
C PHE A 186 5.27 7.05 -0.96
N CYS A 187 5.84 7.91 -0.11
CA CYS A 187 5.93 7.64 1.31
C CYS A 187 4.64 8.11 1.99
N THR A 188 3.96 7.24 2.71
CA THR A 188 2.68 7.54 3.38
C THR A 188 2.74 7.41 4.91
N GLU A 189 3.96 7.39 5.46
CA GLU A 189 4.20 7.56 6.90
C GLU A 189 5.13 8.75 7.12
N TYR A 190 4.77 9.67 8.01
CA TYR A 190 5.56 10.88 8.25
C TYR A 190 6.97 10.54 8.72
N CYS A 191 7.95 10.83 7.89
CA CYS A 191 9.35 10.46 8.09
C CYS A 191 10.29 11.66 8.26
N GLY A 192 9.75 12.85 8.51
CA GLY A 192 10.51 14.08 8.77
C GLY A 192 10.30 15.18 7.74
N GLU A 193 11.18 16.19 7.73
CA GLU A 193 11.01 17.47 7.02
C GLU A 193 10.72 17.33 5.52
N LYS A 194 11.41 16.41 4.83
CA LYS A 194 11.24 16.19 3.39
C LYS A 194 10.35 15.00 3.06
N HIS A 195 9.45 14.63 3.97
CA HIS A 195 8.51 13.53 3.75
C HIS A 195 7.73 13.65 2.42
N GLY A 196 7.22 14.85 2.11
CA GLY A 196 6.49 15.10 0.86
C GLY A 196 7.35 15.05 -0.41
N TYR A 197 8.68 14.97 -0.28
CA TYR A 197 9.61 14.83 -1.41
C TYR A 197 10.13 13.41 -1.58
N MET A 198 9.75 12.48 -0.72
CA MET A 198 10.15 11.08 -0.80
C MET A 198 9.31 10.33 -1.85
N TYR A 199 9.63 10.64 -3.09
CA TYR A 199 8.97 10.15 -4.29
C TYR A 199 9.78 9.09 -5.00
N SER A 200 9.12 8.22 -5.73
CA SER A 200 9.69 7.36 -6.77
C SER A 200 8.60 6.92 -7.75
N LYS A 201 8.98 6.09 -8.71
CA LYS A 201 8.07 5.46 -9.67
C LYS A 201 8.29 3.96 -9.72
N VAL A 202 7.26 3.23 -10.10
CA VAL A 202 7.39 1.88 -10.66
C VAL A 202 7.27 2.00 -12.17
N VAL A 203 8.30 1.55 -12.88
CA VAL A 203 8.30 1.44 -14.34
C VAL A 203 8.11 -0.02 -14.69
N VAL A 204 6.92 -0.35 -15.18
CA VAL A 204 6.57 -1.68 -15.67
C VAL A 204 7.03 -1.78 -17.12
N MET A 205 7.93 -2.69 -17.41
CA MET A 205 8.56 -2.87 -18.72
C MET A 205 8.06 -4.17 -19.38
N PRO A 206 8.09 -4.26 -20.73
CA PRO A 206 8.01 -5.56 -21.39
C PRO A 206 9.05 -6.52 -20.81
N GLU A 207 8.70 -7.80 -20.69
CA GLU A 207 9.54 -8.78 -19.97
C GLU A 207 10.95 -8.88 -20.57
N GLU A 208 11.06 -8.92 -21.91
CA GLU A 208 12.35 -8.99 -22.61
C GLU A 208 13.24 -7.77 -22.32
N GLU A 209 12.68 -6.56 -22.43
CA GLU A 209 13.41 -5.31 -22.15
C GLU A 209 13.88 -5.23 -20.68
N PHE A 210 13.04 -5.73 -19.76
CA PHE A 210 13.41 -5.79 -18.36
C PHE A 210 14.63 -6.68 -18.12
N TYR A 211 14.67 -7.88 -18.70
CA TYR A 211 15.79 -8.80 -18.53
C TYR A 211 17.06 -8.32 -19.23
N GLU A 212 16.97 -7.66 -20.38
CA GLU A 212 18.11 -7.00 -21.02
C GLU A 212 18.68 -5.89 -20.12
N TRP A 213 17.82 -5.06 -19.56
CA TRP A 213 18.23 -4.03 -18.60
C TRP A 213 18.87 -4.64 -17.35
N LEU A 214 18.26 -5.69 -16.79
CA LEU A 214 18.74 -6.37 -15.59
C LEU A 214 20.12 -6.96 -15.80
N GLN A 215 20.35 -7.67 -16.92
CA GLN A 215 21.62 -8.26 -17.29
C GLN A 215 22.70 -7.21 -17.53
N THR A 216 22.37 -6.15 -18.27
CA THR A 216 23.29 -5.05 -18.55
C THR A 216 23.70 -4.35 -17.26
N SER A 217 22.75 -4.07 -16.39
CA SER A 217 23.01 -3.43 -15.08
C SER A 217 23.88 -4.31 -14.17
N ALA A 218 23.60 -5.62 -14.13
CA ALA A 218 24.40 -6.57 -13.35
C ALA A 218 25.85 -6.72 -13.89
N ASN A 219 26.05 -6.60 -15.20
CA ASN A 219 27.38 -6.65 -15.81
C ASN A 219 28.17 -5.34 -15.61
N ASN A 220 27.51 -4.21 -15.47
CA ASN A 220 28.13 -2.92 -15.19
C ASN A 220 28.52 -2.72 -13.72
N VAL A 221 28.23 -3.69 -12.84
CA VAL A 221 28.76 -3.69 -11.47
C VAL A 221 30.29 -3.79 -11.56
N VAL A 222 30.97 -2.67 -11.28
CA VAL A 222 32.42 -2.62 -11.27
C VAL A 222 32.96 -3.66 -10.29
N GLU A 223 33.76 -4.61 -10.75
CA GLU A 223 34.50 -5.54 -9.90
C GLU A 223 35.34 -4.71 -8.91
N GLY A 224 34.92 -4.67 -7.67
CA GLY A 224 35.61 -3.88 -6.64
C GLY A 224 34.70 -3.26 -5.61
N THR A 225 33.37 -3.23 -5.82
CA THR A 225 32.45 -2.88 -4.75
C THR A 225 32.44 -4.06 -3.76
N PRO A 226 32.93 -3.89 -2.51
CA PRO A 226 32.97 -5.00 -1.56
C PRO A 226 31.54 -5.53 -1.37
N SER A 227 31.32 -6.84 -1.43
CA SER A 227 30.03 -7.44 -1.06
C SER A 227 29.66 -6.99 0.35
N GLY A 228 28.36 -6.95 0.69
CA GLY A 228 27.90 -6.60 2.03
C GLY A 228 28.60 -7.43 3.12
N GLU A 229 28.95 -8.69 2.82
CA GLU A 229 29.70 -9.58 3.68
C GLU A 229 31.16 -9.11 3.89
N LYS A 230 31.83 -8.63 2.84
CA LYS A 230 33.16 -8.02 2.94
C LYS A 230 33.12 -6.68 3.68
N LEU A 231 32.11 -5.83 3.42
CA LEU A 231 31.91 -4.59 4.16
C LEU A 231 31.65 -4.84 5.64
N PHE A 232 30.89 -5.86 5.97
CA PHE A 232 30.63 -6.28 7.35
C PHE A 232 31.91 -6.75 8.03
N ALA A 233 32.69 -7.61 7.39
CA ALA A 233 33.97 -8.09 7.90
C ALA A 233 35.01 -6.97 8.05
N MET A 234 35.01 -5.98 7.14
CA MET A 234 35.96 -4.85 7.17
C MET A 234 35.64 -3.81 8.25
N ASN A 235 34.38 -3.64 8.64
CA ASN A 235 33.96 -2.65 9.63
C ASN A 235 33.78 -3.21 11.05
N GLY A 236 34.08 -4.49 11.26
CA GLY A 236 34.15 -5.10 12.60
C GLY A 236 32.82 -5.13 13.38
N CYS A 237 31.67 -5.18 12.66
CA CYS A 237 30.36 -5.27 13.28
C CYS A 237 29.97 -6.72 13.52
#